data_78a4e413451b20de8fad90395689f62a
#
_entry.id   78a4e413451b20de8fad90395689f62a
#
_cell.length_a   1.000
_cell.length_b   1.000
_cell.length_c   1.000
_cell.angle_alpha   90.00
_cell.angle_beta   90.00
_cell.angle_gamma   90.00
#
_symmetry.space_group_name_H-M   'P 1'
#
loop_
_entity.id
_entity.type
_entity.pdbx_description
1 polymer ?
#
loop_
_entity_poly.entity_id
_entity_poly.type
_entity_poly.pdbx_seq_one_letter_code
_entity_poly.pdbx_strand_id
1 'polypeptide(L)'
;MKIRVRQARSEDREFVLATTARLSAFGPPPWRDAVDVVEGEARTLREFFESPDPSSTLLIADETPSGEALGFALLQESRDYFTHEWHGHLGILAVAEAAEGKGAGAALIRAAERWAKRRAYPTLTLNVFEGNRHARAVYEHMGFLPDTVRYIKKL
;
A
#
# COMPACT_ATOMS: atom_id res chain seq x y z
N MET A 1 14.78 -3.77 17.67
CA MET A 1 14.57 -4.11 16.24
C MET A 1 14.70 -2.84 15.42
N LYS A 2 15.43 -2.91 14.33
CA LYS A 2 15.57 -1.80 13.40
C LYS A 2 14.93 -2.16 12.06
N ILE A 3 14.08 -1.29 11.53
CA ILE A 3 13.40 -1.46 10.25
C ILE A 3 14.12 -0.67 9.17
N ARG A 4 14.38 -1.33 8.05
CA ARG A 4 14.92 -0.72 6.84
C ARG A 4 13.85 -0.81 5.75
N VAL A 5 13.71 0.24 4.95
CA VAL A 5 12.86 0.21 3.76
C VAL A 5 13.75 0.28 2.52
N ARG A 6 13.54 -0.63 1.60
CA ARG A 6 14.30 -0.76 0.35
C ARG A 6 13.38 -1.07 -0.82
N GLN A 7 13.90 -0.94 -2.02
CA GLN A 7 13.16 -1.41 -3.20
C GLN A 7 13.09 -2.94 -3.22
N ALA A 8 11.98 -3.45 -3.74
CA ALA A 8 11.78 -4.88 -3.90
C ALA A 8 12.73 -5.45 -4.96
N ARG A 9 13.07 -6.73 -4.77
CA ARG A 9 13.83 -7.55 -5.71
C ARG A 9 12.95 -8.69 -6.20
N SER A 10 13.39 -9.39 -7.23
CA SER A 10 12.63 -10.53 -7.77
C SER A 10 12.35 -11.63 -6.73
N GLU A 11 13.29 -11.86 -5.82
CA GLU A 11 13.12 -12.83 -4.73
C GLU A 11 12.08 -12.44 -3.67
N ASP A 12 11.63 -11.20 -3.64
CA ASP A 12 10.58 -10.75 -2.73
C ASP A 12 9.16 -11.14 -3.20
N ARG A 13 9.02 -11.60 -4.44
CA ARG A 13 7.73 -11.91 -5.06
C ARG A 13 6.88 -12.85 -4.22
N GLU A 14 7.48 -13.94 -3.73
CA GLU A 14 6.76 -14.93 -2.92
C GLU A 14 6.20 -14.32 -1.63
N PHE A 15 7.02 -13.56 -0.91
CA PHE A 15 6.60 -12.85 0.29
C PHE A 15 5.45 -11.87 0.01
N VAL A 16 5.60 -11.06 -1.04
CA VAL A 16 4.59 -10.05 -1.40
C VAL A 16 3.25 -10.72 -1.72
N LEU A 17 3.24 -11.75 -2.55
CA LEU A 17 2.01 -12.45 -2.91
C LEU A 17 1.38 -13.19 -1.73
N ALA A 18 2.20 -13.81 -0.88
CA ALA A 18 1.70 -14.47 0.34
C ALA A 18 1.07 -13.46 1.33
N THR A 19 1.63 -12.25 1.40
CA THR A 19 1.14 -11.22 2.33
C THR A 19 -0.14 -10.53 1.84
N THR A 20 -0.52 -10.69 0.57
CA THR A 20 -1.77 -10.08 0.05
C THR A 20 -3.03 -10.55 0.77
N ALA A 21 -3.02 -11.74 1.39
CA ALA A 21 -4.14 -12.23 2.18
C ALA A 21 -4.52 -11.28 3.33
N ARG A 22 -3.58 -10.48 3.82
CA ARG A 22 -3.82 -9.48 4.87
C ARG A 22 -4.76 -8.36 4.42
N LEU A 23 -4.89 -8.13 3.12
CA LEU A 23 -5.67 -7.03 2.57
C LEU A 23 -7.18 -7.23 2.69
N SER A 24 -7.65 -8.45 2.96
CA SER A 24 -9.05 -8.75 3.24
C SER A 24 -9.35 -8.91 4.72
N ALA A 25 -8.34 -8.80 5.60
CA ALA A 25 -8.50 -9.03 7.03
C ALA A 25 -9.36 -7.95 7.72
N PHE A 26 -9.29 -6.70 7.23
CA PHE A 26 -9.97 -5.57 7.85
C PHE A 26 -10.63 -4.69 6.80
N GLY A 27 -11.89 -4.36 7.04
CA GLY A 27 -12.55 -3.28 6.34
C GLY A 27 -13.33 -3.57 5.08
N PRO A 28 -13.16 -4.71 4.34
CA PRO A 28 -14.05 -4.95 3.22
C PRO A 28 -15.51 -4.98 3.68
N PRO A 29 -16.41 -4.23 3.00
CA PRO A 29 -17.81 -4.25 3.38
C PRO A 29 -18.46 -5.61 3.09
N PRO A 30 -19.60 -5.93 3.73
CA PRO A 30 -20.23 -7.27 3.61
C PRO A 30 -20.58 -7.71 2.18
N TRP A 31 -20.74 -6.75 1.27
CA TRP A 31 -21.10 -7.05 -0.12
C TRP A 31 -19.88 -7.32 -1.02
N ARG A 32 -18.67 -7.27 -0.50
CA ARG A 32 -17.46 -7.65 -1.23
C ARG A 32 -16.97 -9.00 -0.76
N ASP A 33 -16.62 -9.86 -1.71
CA ASP A 33 -16.00 -11.15 -1.42
C ASP A 33 -14.52 -10.92 -1.08
N ALA A 34 -14.07 -11.49 0.02
CA ALA A 34 -12.67 -11.41 0.44
C ALA A 34 -11.72 -11.99 -0.61
N VAL A 35 -12.13 -13.05 -1.30
CA VAL A 35 -11.33 -13.66 -2.38
C VAL A 35 -11.14 -12.68 -3.53
N ASP A 36 -12.18 -11.95 -3.90
CA ASP A 36 -12.09 -10.94 -4.97
C ASP A 36 -11.15 -9.79 -4.59
N VAL A 37 -11.20 -9.34 -3.35
CA VAL A 37 -10.30 -8.29 -2.85
C VAL A 37 -8.85 -8.73 -2.94
N VAL A 38 -8.53 -9.89 -2.40
CA VAL A 38 -7.17 -10.44 -2.42
C VAL A 38 -6.70 -10.70 -3.86
N GLU A 39 -7.54 -11.32 -4.69
CA GLU A 39 -7.17 -11.63 -6.08
C GLU A 39 -6.98 -10.38 -6.93
N GLY A 40 -7.78 -9.34 -6.72
CA GLY A 40 -7.61 -8.06 -7.42
C GLY A 40 -6.26 -7.43 -7.13
N GLU A 41 -5.86 -7.40 -5.87
CA GLU A 41 -4.56 -6.85 -5.47
C GLU A 41 -3.40 -7.77 -5.91
N ALA A 42 -3.56 -9.08 -5.79
CA ALA A 42 -2.55 -10.04 -6.23
C ALA A 42 -2.29 -9.92 -7.73
N ARG A 43 -3.32 -9.70 -8.54
CA ARG A 43 -3.18 -9.50 -9.99
C ARG A 43 -2.30 -8.27 -10.30
N THR A 44 -2.56 -7.16 -9.65
CA THR A 44 -1.74 -5.94 -9.80
C THR A 44 -0.29 -6.19 -9.42
N LEU A 45 -0.05 -6.91 -8.33
CA LEU A 45 1.30 -7.22 -7.87
C LEU A 45 2.02 -8.21 -8.81
N ARG A 46 1.33 -9.22 -9.31
CA ARG A 46 1.91 -10.13 -10.33
C ARG A 46 2.31 -9.36 -11.58
N GLU A 47 1.45 -8.47 -12.05
CA GLU A 47 1.76 -7.62 -13.22
C GLU A 47 3.01 -6.76 -12.96
N PHE A 48 3.15 -6.20 -11.76
CA PHE A 48 4.34 -5.45 -11.41
C PHE A 48 5.61 -6.30 -11.53
N PHE A 49 5.62 -7.53 -11.04
CA PHE A 49 6.80 -8.40 -11.14
C PHE A 49 7.07 -8.90 -12.55
N GLU A 50 6.05 -9.09 -13.36
CA GLU A 50 6.18 -9.58 -14.75
C GLU A 50 6.59 -8.47 -15.72
N SER A 51 6.04 -7.27 -15.54
CA SER A 51 6.27 -6.13 -16.42
C SER A 51 6.21 -4.82 -15.62
N PRO A 52 7.29 -4.49 -14.88
CA PRO A 52 7.29 -3.31 -14.01
C PRO A 52 7.08 -2.02 -14.82
N ASP A 53 6.11 -1.23 -14.38
CA ASP A 53 5.93 0.12 -14.89
C ASP A 53 7.03 1.01 -14.31
N PRO A 54 7.82 1.73 -15.15
CA PRO A 54 8.88 2.61 -14.66
C PRO A 54 8.43 3.72 -13.72
N SER A 55 7.13 4.10 -13.77
CA SER A 55 6.56 5.10 -12.85
C SER A 55 6.21 4.50 -11.49
N SER A 56 6.14 3.18 -11.37
CA SER A 56 5.79 2.47 -10.15
C SER A 56 7.03 2.04 -9.38
N THR A 57 6.88 1.92 -8.06
CA THR A 57 7.94 1.45 -7.16
C THR A 57 7.32 0.52 -6.12
N LEU A 58 7.92 -0.64 -5.93
CA LEU A 58 7.54 -1.56 -4.86
C LEU A 58 8.60 -1.52 -3.77
N LEU A 59 8.17 -1.21 -2.55
CA LEU A 59 9.04 -1.12 -1.37
C LEU A 59 8.82 -2.30 -0.45
N ILE A 60 9.91 -2.76 0.15
CA ILE A 60 9.89 -3.76 1.21
C ILE A 60 10.40 -3.14 2.51
N ALA A 61 9.68 -3.33 3.60
CA ALA A 61 10.19 -3.09 4.93
C ALA A 61 10.77 -4.41 5.45
N ASP A 62 12.04 -4.40 5.83
CA ASP A 62 12.69 -5.57 6.42
C ASP A 62 13.33 -5.25 7.78
N GLU A 63 13.50 -6.28 8.58
CA GLU A 63 14.20 -6.18 9.86
C GLU A 63 15.70 -6.26 9.63
N THR A 64 16.47 -5.43 10.31
CA THR A 64 17.91 -5.52 10.27
C THR A 64 18.45 -5.97 11.64
N PRO A 65 19.46 -6.85 11.70
CA PRO A 65 20.27 -7.36 10.58
C PRO A 65 19.72 -8.62 9.89
N SER A 66 18.62 -9.23 10.38
CA SER A 66 18.12 -10.51 9.87
C SER A 66 17.74 -10.48 8.39
N GLY A 67 17.24 -9.35 7.90
CA GLY A 67 16.72 -9.21 6.55
C GLY A 67 15.34 -9.80 6.36
N GLU A 68 14.67 -10.21 7.44
CA GLU A 68 13.31 -10.73 7.38
C GLU A 68 12.33 -9.66 6.87
N ALA A 69 11.56 -9.99 5.83
CA ALA A 69 10.58 -9.08 5.27
C ALA A 69 9.37 -8.97 6.22
N LEU A 70 8.96 -7.73 6.50
CA LEU A 70 7.88 -7.42 7.44
C LEU A 70 6.62 -6.91 6.73
N GLY A 71 6.77 -6.29 5.57
CA GLY A 71 5.66 -5.70 4.84
C GLY A 71 6.12 -5.09 3.52
N PHE A 72 5.17 -4.61 2.74
CA PHE A 72 5.46 -3.98 1.46
C PHE A 72 4.49 -2.83 1.15
N ALA A 73 4.89 -1.97 0.22
CA ALA A 73 4.06 -0.90 -0.32
C ALA A 73 4.28 -0.76 -1.83
N LEU A 74 3.19 -0.77 -2.60
CA LEU A 74 3.23 -0.46 -4.03
C LEU A 74 2.90 1.02 -4.22
N LEU A 75 3.84 1.76 -4.79
CA LEU A 75 3.71 3.18 -5.08
C LEU A 75 3.52 3.38 -6.57
N GLN A 76 2.56 4.20 -6.93
CA GLN A 76 2.16 4.46 -8.32
C GLN A 76 2.02 5.96 -8.53
N GLU A 77 2.08 6.40 -9.78
CA GLU A 77 1.64 7.75 -10.08
C GLU A 77 0.19 7.72 -10.55
N SER A 78 -0.55 8.75 -10.24
CA SER A 78 -1.95 8.91 -10.61
C SER A 78 -2.20 10.35 -11.05
N ARG A 79 -3.24 10.53 -11.84
CA ARG A 79 -3.59 11.84 -12.35
C ARG A 79 -4.85 12.34 -11.66
N ASP A 80 -4.78 13.54 -11.11
CA ASP A 80 -5.94 14.14 -10.46
C ASP A 80 -7.04 14.42 -11.48
N TYR A 81 -8.26 13.99 -11.18
CA TYR A 81 -9.39 14.15 -12.07
C TYR A 81 -9.72 15.62 -12.33
N PHE A 82 -9.60 16.47 -11.31
CA PHE A 82 -10.02 17.87 -11.40
C PHE A 82 -8.95 18.77 -12.01
N THR A 83 -7.69 18.58 -11.62
CA THR A 83 -6.58 19.48 -12.02
C THR A 83 -5.76 18.92 -13.17
N HIS A 84 -5.85 17.63 -13.45
CA HIS A 84 -4.99 16.87 -14.37
C HIS A 84 -3.52 16.82 -13.95
N GLU A 85 -3.19 17.25 -12.73
CA GLU A 85 -1.83 17.14 -12.21
C GLU A 85 -1.50 15.71 -11.84
N TRP A 86 -0.26 15.32 -12.08
CA TRP A 86 0.27 14.05 -11.61
C TRP A 86 0.57 14.13 -10.11
N HIS A 87 0.26 13.05 -9.40
CA HIS A 87 0.56 12.91 -7.98
C HIS A 87 0.97 11.48 -7.66
N GLY A 88 1.58 11.30 -6.48
CA GLY A 88 1.91 9.98 -5.97
C GLY A 88 0.66 9.29 -5.40
N HIS A 89 0.60 7.97 -5.55
CA HIS A 89 -0.48 7.16 -5.01
C HIS A 89 0.08 5.92 -4.32
N LEU A 90 -0.26 5.76 -3.05
CA LEU A 90 0.03 4.55 -2.29
C LEU A 90 -1.08 3.54 -2.61
N GLY A 91 -0.80 2.68 -3.59
CA GLY A 91 -1.81 1.78 -4.15
C GLY A 91 -2.11 0.57 -3.26
N ILE A 92 -1.07 -0.05 -2.70
CA ILE A 92 -1.20 -1.23 -1.85
C ILE A 92 -0.22 -1.10 -0.69
N LEU A 93 -0.70 -1.37 0.53
CA LEU A 93 0.12 -1.43 1.73
C LEU A 93 -0.30 -2.64 2.55
N ALA A 94 0.62 -3.54 2.82
CA ALA A 94 0.35 -4.69 3.66
C ALA A 94 1.53 -5.00 4.58
N VAL A 95 1.22 -5.42 5.80
CA VAL A 95 2.18 -5.86 6.81
C VAL A 95 1.87 -7.31 7.16
N ALA A 96 2.90 -8.14 7.24
CA ALA A 96 2.74 -9.53 7.64
C ALA A 96 2.16 -9.61 9.06
N GLU A 97 1.32 -10.63 9.31
CA GLU A 97 0.66 -10.78 10.61
C GLU A 97 1.65 -10.80 11.77
N ALA A 98 2.74 -11.54 11.62
CA ALA A 98 3.79 -11.65 12.66
C ALA A 98 4.53 -10.32 12.90
N ALA A 99 4.45 -9.37 11.98
CA ALA A 99 5.10 -8.07 12.09
C ALA A 99 4.15 -6.95 12.51
N GLU A 100 2.91 -7.27 12.77
CA GLU A 100 1.89 -6.29 13.17
C GLU A 100 2.29 -5.57 14.47
N GLY A 101 2.09 -4.25 14.50
CA GLY A 101 2.43 -3.44 15.67
C GLY A 101 3.92 -3.11 15.85
N LYS A 102 4.79 -3.56 14.93
CA LYS A 102 6.24 -3.32 15.01
C LYS A 102 6.72 -2.05 14.30
N GLY A 103 5.82 -1.29 13.69
CA GLY A 103 6.15 -0.02 13.03
C GLY A 103 6.48 -0.14 11.55
N ALA A 104 6.34 -1.31 10.93
CA ALA A 104 6.63 -1.50 9.50
C ALA A 104 5.72 -0.66 8.61
N GLY A 105 4.42 -0.60 8.92
CA GLY A 105 3.46 0.21 8.15
C GLY A 105 3.81 1.69 8.16
N ALA A 106 4.11 2.25 9.33
CA ALA A 106 4.51 3.66 9.44
C ALA A 106 5.82 3.94 8.69
N ALA A 107 6.79 3.00 8.75
CA ALA A 107 8.04 3.14 8.02
C ALA A 107 7.80 3.16 6.50
N LEU A 108 6.91 2.31 6.00
CA LEU A 108 6.54 2.27 4.58
C LEU A 108 5.82 3.55 4.14
N ILE A 109 4.91 4.07 4.96
CA ILE A 109 4.22 5.33 4.65
C ILE A 109 5.21 6.49 4.58
N ARG A 110 6.12 6.61 5.54
CA ARG A 110 7.16 7.66 5.52
C ARG A 110 8.08 7.52 4.29
N ALA A 111 8.40 6.29 3.90
CA ALA A 111 9.17 6.05 2.68
C ALA A 111 8.38 6.46 1.42
N ALA A 112 7.08 6.23 1.39
CA ALA A 112 6.20 6.67 0.31
C ALA A 112 6.18 8.20 0.20
N GLU A 113 6.10 8.91 1.32
CA GLU A 113 6.18 10.37 1.35
C GLU A 113 7.50 10.89 0.79
N ARG A 114 8.63 10.30 1.19
CA ARG A 114 9.94 10.67 0.65
C ARG A 114 10.03 10.41 -0.85
N TRP A 115 9.51 9.29 -1.31
CA TRP A 115 9.46 8.95 -2.73
C TRP A 115 8.66 10.00 -3.52
N ALA A 116 7.48 10.38 -3.03
CA ALA A 116 6.63 11.39 -3.67
C ALA A 116 7.33 12.76 -3.73
N LYS A 117 7.98 13.16 -2.64
CA LYS A 117 8.74 14.42 -2.58
C LYS A 117 9.92 14.42 -3.56
N ARG A 118 10.66 13.33 -3.65
CA ARG A 118 11.79 13.23 -4.60
C ARG A 118 11.33 13.32 -6.05
N ARG A 119 10.12 12.87 -6.35
CA ARG A 119 9.52 12.97 -7.69
C ARG A 119 8.78 14.28 -7.92
N ALA A 120 8.84 15.20 -6.96
CA ALA A 120 8.18 16.49 -7.01
C ALA A 120 6.65 16.41 -7.19
N TYR A 121 6.03 15.33 -6.69
CA TYR A 121 4.59 15.24 -6.66
C TYR A 121 4.04 16.18 -5.57
N PRO A 122 2.98 16.93 -5.88
CA PRO A 122 2.40 17.86 -4.90
C PRO A 122 1.64 17.17 -3.77
N THR A 123 1.14 15.96 -4.03
CA THR A 123 0.33 15.19 -3.06
C THR A 123 0.63 13.69 -3.15
N LEU A 124 0.30 12.99 -2.08
CA LEU A 124 0.29 11.54 -2.00
C LEU A 124 -1.13 11.11 -1.58
N THR A 125 -1.77 10.29 -2.40
CA THR A 125 -3.12 9.78 -2.11
C THR A 125 -3.09 8.30 -1.79
N LEU A 126 -4.15 7.81 -1.17
CA LEU A 126 -4.40 6.39 -0.96
C LEU A 126 -5.91 6.15 -0.89
N ASN A 127 -6.31 4.91 -1.10
CA ASN A 127 -7.67 4.47 -0.86
C ASN A 127 -7.69 3.51 0.34
N VAL A 128 -8.73 3.59 1.14
CA VAL A 128 -8.93 2.71 2.28
C VAL A 128 -10.42 2.37 2.38
N PHE A 129 -10.74 1.14 2.73
CA PHE A 129 -12.13 0.79 3.00
C PHE A 129 -12.68 1.64 4.15
N GLU A 130 -13.90 2.13 3.99
CA GLU A 130 -14.56 2.96 4.99
C GLU A 130 -14.58 2.29 6.37
N GLY A 131 -14.82 0.97 6.40
CA GLY A 131 -14.86 0.18 7.63
C GLY A 131 -13.50 -0.16 8.24
N ASN A 132 -12.39 0.14 7.56
CA ASN A 132 -11.05 -0.10 8.12
C ASN A 132 -10.65 1.05 9.05
N ARG A 133 -11.26 1.08 10.23
CA ARG A 133 -11.11 2.17 11.20
C ARG A 133 -9.68 2.31 11.71
N HIS A 134 -9.00 1.19 11.92
CA HIS A 134 -7.61 1.20 12.39
C HIS A 134 -6.69 1.87 11.37
N ALA A 135 -6.74 1.48 10.12
CA ALA A 135 -5.91 2.07 9.07
C ALA A 135 -6.24 3.56 8.89
N ARG A 136 -7.52 3.91 8.89
CA ARG A 136 -7.96 5.33 8.80
C ARG A 136 -7.38 6.17 9.92
N ALA A 137 -7.39 5.66 11.15
CA ALA A 137 -6.81 6.37 12.30
C ALA A 137 -5.30 6.55 12.13
N VAL A 138 -4.58 5.55 11.64
CA VAL A 138 -3.14 5.64 11.35
C VAL A 138 -2.87 6.71 10.30
N TYR A 139 -3.61 6.70 9.20
CA TYR A 139 -3.42 7.68 8.12
C TYR A 139 -3.70 9.10 8.60
N GLU A 140 -4.79 9.30 9.33
CA GLU A 140 -5.12 10.62 9.89
C GLU A 140 -4.06 11.11 10.87
N HIS A 141 -3.56 10.22 11.73
CA HIS A 141 -2.46 10.54 12.65
C HIS A 141 -1.19 10.94 11.90
N MET A 142 -0.94 10.38 10.72
CA MET A 142 0.21 10.71 9.88
C MET A 142 -0.03 11.90 8.96
N GLY A 143 -1.14 12.60 9.10
CA GLY A 143 -1.41 13.85 8.38
C GLY A 143 -2.23 13.71 7.10
N PHE A 144 -2.73 12.53 6.78
CA PHE A 144 -3.66 12.37 5.67
C PHE A 144 -5.03 12.91 6.04
N LEU A 145 -5.69 13.53 5.07
CA LEU A 145 -7.03 14.08 5.23
C LEU A 145 -7.99 13.33 4.31
N PRO A 146 -9.23 13.05 4.75
CA PRO A 146 -10.25 12.50 3.86
C PRO A 146 -10.50 13.45 2.70
N ASP A 147 -10.57 12.93 1.49
CA ASP A 147 -10.78 13.73 0.28
C ASP A 147 -12.14 13.43 -0.35
N THR A 148 -12.31 12.22 -0.88
CA THR A 148 -13.58 11.80 -1.49
C THR A 148 -14.15 10.60 -0.76
N VAL A 149 -15.49 10.44 -0.84
CA VAL A 149 -16.16 9.24 -0.35
C VAL A 149 -16.91 8.61 -1.51
N ARG A 150 -16.65 7.32 -1.75
CA ARG A 150 -17.31 6.56 -2.80
C ARG A 150 -18.46 5.77 -2.21
N TYR A 151 -19.65 5.91 -2.80
CA TYR A 151 -20.83 5.13 -2.45
C TYR A 151 -21.10 4.07 -3.50
N ILE A 152 -21.68 2.96 -3.09
CA ILE A 152 -22.10 1.87 -3.98
C ILE A 152 -23.56 1.51 -3.68
N LYS A 153 -24.32 1.20 -4.73
CA LYS A 153 -25.68 0.69 -4.62
C LYS A 153 -25.81 -0.55 -5.50
N LYS A 154 -26.23 -1.65 -4.91
CA LYS A 154 -26.55 -2.85 -5.70
C LYS A 154 -27.89 -2.65 -6.42
N LEU A 155 -27.95 -3.06 -7.67
CA LEU A 155 -29.13 -2.95 -8.52
C LEU A 155 -29.74 -4.32 -8.79
#